data_8abce64c5b07019a110e850aebb7059d
#
_entry.id   8abce64c5b07019a110e850aebb7059d
#
_cell.length_a   1.000
_cell.length_b   1.000
_cell.length_c   1.000
_cell.angle_alpha   90.00
_cell.angle_beta   90.00
_cell.angle_gamma   90.00
#
_symmetry.space_group_name_H-M   'P 1'
#
loop_
_entity.id
_entity.type
_entity.pdbx_description
1 polymer ?
#
loop_
_entity_poly.entity_id
_entity_poly.type
_entity_poly.pdbx_seq_one_letter_code
_entity_poly.pdbx_strand_id
1 'polypeptide(L)'
;MTSDSSQPLITREQMLPLFVDAVPSFLRSWQAFVSDWQAEPELPLYLALGDLACHLIDQLSRGDITHFPAVFGLVERCHAHGDPYVQEAVTIGLLEDLQNPNLHVTTAPSDFEVWLAPRSKAAWDSLHRFWAGEAPYVRGV
;
A
#
# COMPACT_ATOMS: atom_id res chain seq x y z
N MET A 1 9.53 -30.54 4.42
CA MET A 1 9.41 -29.12 4.71
C MET A 1 9.06 -28.37 3.45
N THR A 2 8.06 -27.55 3.52
CA THR A 2 7.62 -26.76 2.37
C THR A 2 8.38 -25.43 2.30
N SER A 3 8.48 -24.87 1.11
CA SER A 3 9.11 -23.56 0.93
C SER A 3 8.35 -22.46 1.68
N ASP A 4 7.03 -22.59 1.81
CA ASP A 4 6.20 -21.58 2.47
C ASP A 4 6.55 -21.44 3.95
N SER A 5 6.81 -22.56 4.62
CA SER A 5 7.15 -22.53 6.05
C SER A 5 8.53 -21.93 6.31
N SER A 6 9.37 -21.83 5.28
CA SER A 6 10.69 -21.23 5.43
C SER A 6 10.71 -19.73 5.14
N GLN A 7 9.62 -19.17 4.61
CA GLN A 7 9.52 -17.74 4.31
C GLN A 7 9.14 -16.98 5.59
N PRO A 8 9.97 -16.01 6.02
CA PRO A 8 9.57 -15.18 7.17
C PRO A 8 8.41 -14.28 6.79
N LEU A 9 7.54 -14.00 7.75
CA LEU A 9 6.47 -13.04 7.57
C LEU A 9 7.04 -11.63 7.44
N ILE A 10 6.41 -10.81 6.61
CA ILE A 10 6.69 -9.38 6.58
C ILE A 10 5.98 -8.75 7.78
N THR A 11 6.74 -8.09 8.63
CA THR A 11 6.21 -7.48 9.85
C THR A 11 5.91 -6.00 9.65
N ARG A 12 5.13 -5.44 10.57
CA ARG A 12 4.81 -4.02 10.54
C ARG A 12 6.06 -3.14 10.55
N GLU A 13 7.11 -3.56 11.25
CA GLU A 13 8.36 -2.80 11.32
C GLU A 13 9.12 -2.81 9.99
N GLN A 14 8.94 -3.83 9.18
CA GLN A 14 9.61 -3.98 7.90
C GLN A 14 8.87 -3.32 6.74
N MET A 15 7.56 -3.10 6.90
CA MET A 15 6.68 -2.73 5.79
C MET A 15 7.10 -1.44 5.09
N LEU A 16 7.18 -0.34 5.82
CA LEU A 16 7.54 0.95 5.21
C LEU A 16 8.98 0.98 4.68
N PRO A 17 9.99 0.44 5.40
CA PRO A 17 11.33 0.34 4.84
C PRO A 17 11.37 -0.45 3.52
N LEU A 18 10.59 -1.51 3.38
CA LEU A 18 10.52 -2.25 2.12
C LEU A 18 9.90 -1.40 1.01
N PHE A 19 8.88 -0.59 1.30
CA PHE A 19 8.32 0.32 0.31
C PHE A 19 9.32 1.39 -0.10
N VAL A 20 10.12 1.89 0.83
CA VAL A 20 11.19 2.84 0.50
C VAL A 20 12.20 2.19 -0.46
N ASP A 21 12.55 0.92 -0.23
CA ASP A 21 13.45 0.21 -1.14
C ASP A 21 12.82 0.04 -2.53
N ALA A 22 11.51 -0.20 -2.58
CA ALA A 22 10.80 -0.38 -3.85
C ALA A 22 10.66 0.93 -4.63
N VAL A 23 10.52 2.05 -3.94
CA VAL A 23 10.38 3.38 -4.54
C VAL A 23 11.25 4.38 -3.78
N PRO A 24 12.58 4.41 -4.09
CA PRO A 24 13.54 5.20 -3.31
C PRO A 24 13.22 6.69 -3.19
N SER A 25 12.48 7.25 -4.15
CA SER A 25 12.08 8.66 -4.09
C SER A 25 11.18 8.98 -2.89
N PHE A 26 10.60 7.97 -2.24
CA PHE A 26 9.78 8.16 -1.05
C PHE A 26 10.62 8.32 0.23
N LEU A 27 11.94 8.08 0.17
CA LEU A 27 12.80 8.09 1.36
C LEU A 27 12.68 9.38 2.17
N ARG A 28 12.71 10.53 1.52
CA ARG A 28 12.64 11.83 2.21
C ARG A 28 11.33 11.98 2.97
N SER A 29 10.22 11.62 2.36
CA SER A 29 8.91 11.68 3.01
C SER A 29 8.85 10.74 4.21
N TRP A 30 9.41 9.55 4.06
CA TRP A 30 9.47 8.59 5.16
C TRP A 30 10.33 9.12 6.33
N GLN A 31 11.50 9.69 6.03
CA GLN A 31 12.36 10.25 7.06
C GLN A 31 11.69 11.41 7.80
N ALA A 32 11.01 12.28 7.06
CA ALA A 32 10.26 13.39 7.66
C ALA A 32 9.13 12.87 8.55
N PHE A 33 8.42 11.84 8.09
CA PHE A 33 7.36 11.21 8.86
C PHE A 33 7.89 10.65 10.19
N VAL A 34 8.98 9.89 10.14
CA VAL A 34 9.59 9.32 11.34
C VAL A 34 10.00 10.43 12.31
N SER A 35 10.60 11.50 11.79
CA SER A 35 10.99 12.64 12.60
C SER A 35 9.80 13.32 13.26
N ASP A 36 8.71 13.51 12.51
CA ASP A 36 7.51 14.20 13.02
C ASP A 36 6.83 13.41 14.14
N TRP A 37 6.92 12.08 14.10
CA TRP A 37 6.23 11.20 15.05
C TRP A 37 7.15 10.54 16.06
N GLN A 38 8.42 10.99 16.16
CA GLN A 38 9.41 10.33 17.01
C GLN A 38 9.07 10.36 18.50
N ALA A 39 8.24 11.30 18.94
CA ALA A 39 7.83 11.40 20.35
C ALA A 39 6.74 10.40 20.71
N GLU A 40 6.11 9.77 19.73
CA GLU A 40 5.05 8.80 19.97
C GLU A 40 5.64 7.41 20.20
N PRO A 41 5.01 6.58 21.06
CA PRO A 41 5.50 5.21 21.31
C PRO A 41 5.44 4.32 20.08
N GLU A 42 4.50 4.58 19.17
CA GLU A 42 4.38 3.84 17.92
C GLU A 42 4.12 4.80 16.77
N LEU A 43 4.72 4.50 15.61
CA LEU A 43 4.45 5.26 14.40
C LEU A 43 3.04 4.93 13.88
N PRO A 44 2.25 5.94 13.49
CA PRO A 44 0.94 5.70 12.90
C PRO A 44 1.10 5.29 11.44
N LEU A 45 1.37 4.01 11.20
CA LEU A 45 1.77 3.50 9.88
C LEU A 45 0.69 3.67 8.81
N TYR A 46 -0.59 3.68 9.18
CA TYR A 46 -1.66 3.94 8.20
C TYR A 46 -1.54 5.34 7.62
N LEU A 47 -1.12 6.33 8.43
CA LEU A 47 -0.88 7.68 7.92
C LEU A 47 0.32 7.71 6.98
N ALA A 48 1.37 6.94 7.29
CA ALA A 48 2.53 6.83 6.43
C ALA A 48 2.15 6.21 5.08
N LEU A 49 1.28 5.21 5.09
CA LEU A 49 0.78 4.61 3.85
C LEU A 49 -0.07 5.59 3.04
N GLY A 50 -0.79 6.49 3.72
CA GLY A 50 -1.49 7.59 3.05
C GLY A 50 -0.52 8.53 2.33
N ASP A 51 0.59 8.85 2.97
CA ASP A 51 1.64 9.66 2.33
C ASP A 51 2.22 8.93 1.12
N LEU A 52 2.43 7.62 1.22
CA LEU A 52 2.90 6.81 0.11
C LEU A 52 1.87 6.82 -1.05
N ALA A 53 0.59 6.69 -0.74
CA ALA A 53 -0.46 6.76 -1.75
C ALA A 53 -0.40 8.08 -2.52
N CYS A 54 -0.28 9.19 -1.81
CA CYS A 54 -0.17 10.51 -2.45
C CYS A 54 1.08 10.60 -3.32
N HIS A 55 2.20 10.02 -2.86
CA HIS A 55 3.43 9.99 -3.63
C HIS A 55 3.26 9.22 -4.94
N LEU A 56 2.60 8.05 -4.88
CA LEU A 56 2.35 7.24 -6.07
C LEU A 56 1.39 7.93 -7.04
N ILE A 57 0.36 8.60 -6.53
CA ILE A 57 -0.58 9.35 -7.36
C ILE A 57 0.14 10.50 -8.06
N ASP A 58 1.02 11.19 -7.35
CA ASP A 58 1.83 12.26 -7.95
C ASP A 58 2.73 11.71 -9.05
N GLN A 59 3.40 10.59 -8.81
CA GLN A 59 4.23 9.94 -9.82
C GLN A 59 3.40 9.54 -11.05
N LEU A 60 2.21 8.96 -10.83
CA LEU A 60 1.31 8.59 -11.92
C LEU A 60 0.95 9.81 -12.75
N SER A 61 0.63 10.93 -12.11
CA SER A 61 0.25 12.16 -12.81
C SER A 61 1.38 12.72 -13.68
N ARG A 62 2.63 12.45 -13.31
CA ARG A 62 3.81 12.88 -14.06
C ARG A 62 4.31 11.83 -15.06
N GLY A 63 3.64 10.67 -15.14
CA GLY A 63 4.09 9.57 -16.00
C GLY A 63 5.33 8.86 -15.48
N ASP A 64 5.69 9.06 -14.21
CA ASP A 64 6.87 8.44 -13.61
C ASP A 64 6.46 7.12 -12.97
N ILE A 65 6.40 6.08 -13.77
CA ILE A 65 5.92 4.75 -13.36
C ILE A 65 7.06 3.73 -13.25
N THR A 66 8.29 4.19 -13.25
CA THR A 66 9.48 3.32 -13.26
C THR A 66 9.47 2.28 -12.13
N HIS A 67 9.05 2.68 -10.94
CA HIS A 67 9.09 1.82 -9.75
C HIS A 67 7.76 1.12 -9.45
N PHE A 68 6.73 1.35 -10.24
CA PHE A 68 5.42 0.74 -9.99
C PHE A 68 5.45 -0.79 -9.99
N PRO A 69 6.16 -1.47 -10.91
CA PRO A 69 6.24 -2.93 -10.83
C PRO A 69 6.80 -3.41 -9.48
N ALA A 70 7.83 -2.74 -8.96
CA ALA A 70 8.42 -3.11 -7.66
C ALA A 70 7.47 -2.83 -6.51
N VAL A 71 6.80 -1.67 -6.52
CA VAL A 71 5.87 -1.28 -5.47
C VAL A 71 4.68 -2.24 -5.42
N PHE A 72 4.04 -2.48 -6.55
CA PHE A 72 2.84 -3.32 -6.57
C PHE A 72 3.18 -4.80 -6.44
N GLY A 73 4.40 -5.22 -6.82
CA GLY A 73 4.91 -6.54 -6.48
C GLY A 73 5.07 -6.71 -4.97
N LEU A 74 5.52 -5.66 -4.28
CA LEU A 74 5.61 -5.69 -2.83
C LEU A 74 4.23 -5.73 -2.18
N VAL A 75 3.25 -4.99 -2.71
CA VAL A 75 1.86 -5.05 -2.21
C VAL A 75 1.37 -6.49 -2.28
N GLU A 76 1.62 -7.18 -3.39
CA GLU A 76 1.23 -8.58 -3.53
C GLU A 76 1.92 -9.48 -2.50
N ARG A 77 3.22 -9.26 -2.26
CA ARG A 77 3.94 -10.03 -1.24
C ARG A 77 3.40 -9.74 0.16
N CYS A 78 3.02 -8.51 0.44
CA CYS A 78 2.40 -8.16 1.72
C CYS A 78 1.09 -8.90 1.93
N HIS A 79 0.29 -9.07 0.88
CA HIS A 79 -0.93 -9.87 0.97
C HIS A 79 -0.64 -11.35 1.16
N ALA A 80 0.41 -11.86 0.52
CA ALA A 80 0.74 -13.29 0.55
C ALA A 80 1.52 -13.68 1.80
N HIS A 81 2.41 -12.82 2.27
CA HIS A 81 3.39 -13.15 3.31
C HIS A 81 3.46 -12.13 4.44
N GLY A 82 2.60 -11.12 4.46
CA GLY A 82 2.52 -10.19 5.56
C GLY A 82 1.87 -10.81 6.79
N ASP A 83 2.23 -10.33 7.98
CA ASP A 83 1.44 -10.68 9.17
C ASP A 83 0.04 -10.05 9.04
N PRO A 84 -0.91 -10.40 9.94
CA PRO A 84 -2.27 -9.87 9.81
C PRO A 84 -2.35 -8.35 9.79
N TYR A 85 -1.50 -7.67 10.54
CA TYR A 85 -1.46 -6.21 10.53
C TYR A 85 -1.06 -5.68 9.15
N VAL A 86 -0.01 -6.25 8.55
CA VAL A 86 0.51 -5.82 7.26
C VAL A 86 -0.51 -6.07 6.15
N GLN A 87 -1.18 -7.23 6.17
CA GLN A 87 -2.21 -7.55 5.19
C GLN A 87 -3.34 -6.52 5.22
N GLU A 88 -3.82 -6.18 6.40
CA GLU A 88 -4.88 -5.19 6.54
C GLU A 88 -4.38 -3.80 6.16
N ALA A 89 -3.17 -3.44 6.59
CA ALA A 89 -2.63 -2.10 6.37
C ALA A 89 -2.46 -1.77 4.89
N VAL A 90 -1.95 -2.71 4.08
CA VAL A 90 -1.77 -2.43 2.66
C VAL A 90 -3.12 -2.32 1.94
N THR A 91 -4.17 -2.97 2.45
CA THR A 91 -5.52 -2.85 1.89
C THR A 91 -6.16 -1.53 2.34
N ILE A 92 -6.31 -1.33 3.64
CA ILE A 92 -7.06 -0.20 4.20
C ILE A 92 -6.21 1.08 4.18
N GLY A 93 -4.91 0.96 4.39
CA GLY A 93 -4.04 2.13 4.46
C GLY A 93 -3.51 2.59 3.11
N LEU A 94 -3.28 1.68 2.18
CA LEU A 94 -2.71 2.04 0.88
C LEU A 94 -3.71 1.95 -0.26
N LEU A 95 -4.27 0.77 -0.51
CA LEU A 95 -5.17 0.59 -1.66
C LEU A 95 -6.42 1.46 -1.54
N GLU A 96 -6.97 1.59 -0.35
CA GLU A 96 -8.14 2.44 -0.13
C GLU A 96 -7.84 3.89 -0.51
N ASP A 97 -6.67 4.41 -0.13
CA ASP A 97 -6.30 5.78 -0.48
C ASP A 97 -6.06 5.93 -1.98
N LEU A 98 -5.48 4.92 -2.63
CA LEU A 98 -5.33 4.96 -4.09
C LEU A 98 -6.67 4.97 -4.81
N GLN A 99 -7.72 4.41 -4.21
CA GLN A 99 -9.09 4.43 -4.74
C GLN A 99 -9.84 5.72 -4.45
N ASN A 100 -9.32 6.59 -3.59
CA ASN A 100 -10.02 7.81 -3.21
C ASN A 100 -9.97 8.81 -4.36
N PRO A 101 -11.10 9.09 -5.04
CA PRO A 101 -11.10 10.00 -6.19
C PRO A 101 -10.71 11.43 -5.81
N ASN A 102 -10.87 11.80 -4.53
CA ASN A 102 -10.53 13.14 -4.06
C ASN A 102 -9.01 13.39 -4.03
N LEU A 103 -8.20 12.34 -4.05
CA LEU A 103 -6.75 12.47 -4.10
C LEU A 103 -6.21 12.60 -5.52
N HIS A 104 -7.05 12.34 -6.52
CA HIS A 104 -6.66 12.43 -7.94
C HIS A 104 -7.10 13.76 -8.53
N VAL A 105 -6.24 14.36 -9.35
CA VAL A 105 -6.54 15.59 -10.08
C VAL A 105 -6.62 15.30 -11.58
N THR A 106 -5.54 14.77 -12.15
CA THR A 106 -5.45 14.45 -13.60
C THR A 106 -5.48 12.96 -13.86
N THR A 107 -5.57 12.14 -12.82
CA THR A 107 -5.55 10.69 -12.90
C THR A 107 -6.84 10.13 -12.31
N ALA A 108 -7.03 8.83 -12.45
CA ALA A 108 -8.18 8.14 -11.88
C ALA A 108 -7.71 6.90 -11.11
N PRO A 109 -8.45 6.48 -10.08
CA PRO A 109 -8.10 5.25 -9.35
C PRO A 109 -7.89 4.04 -10.25
N SER A 110 -8.71 3.90 -11.30
CA SER A 110 -8.62 2.78 -12.23
C SER A 110 -7.28 2.71 -12.97
N ASP A 111 -6.53 3.80 -13.03
CA ASP A 111 -5.22 3.83 -13.68
C ASP A 111 -4.22 2.91 -12.97
N PHE A 112 -4.46 2.55 -11.72
CA PHE A 112 -3.58 1.64 -10.98
C PHE A 112 -3.89 0.16 -11.25
N GLU A 113 -5.05 -0.17 -11.81
CA GLU A 113 -5.50 -1.57 -11.87
C GLU A 113 -4.59 -2.45 -12.71
N VAL A 114 -3.94 -1.89 -13.72
CA VAL A 114 -3.02 -2.64 -14.58
C VAL A 114 -1.83 -3.21 -13.80
N TRP A 115 -1.50 -2.63 -12.65
CA TRP A 115 -0.35 -3.04 -11.83
C TRP A 115 -0.69 -4.07 -10.78
N LEU A 116 -1.97 -4.38 -10.56
CA LEU A 116 -2.42 -5.21 -9.45
C LEU A 116 -2.29 -6.69 -9.81
N ALA A 117 -1.58 -7.44 -8.97
CA ALA A 117 -1.50 -8.89 -9.06
C ALA A 117 -2.74 -9.52 -8.39
N PRO A 118 -2.94 -10.84 -8.48
CA PRO A 118 -4.24 -11.45 -8.13
C PRO A 118 -4.78 -11.15 -6.74
N ARG A 119 -3.94 -11.22 -5.69
CA ARG A 119 -4.41 -10.96 -4.32
C ARG A 119 -4.74 -9.49 -4.12
N SER A 120 -3.89 -8.62 -4.66
CA SER A 120 -4.11 -7.18 -4.62
C SER A 120 -5.36 -6.78 -5.37
N LYS A 121 -5.63 -7.41 -6.53
CA LYS A 121 -6.83 -7.15 -7.30
C LYS A 121 -8.08 -7.58 -6.55
N ALA A 122 -8.02 -8.73 -5.86
CA ALA A 122 -9.15 -9.18 -5.04
C ALA A 122 -9.44 -8.19 -3.91
N ALA A 123 -8.40 -7.68 -3.25
CA ALA A 123 -8.57 -6.67 -2.21
C ALA A 123 -9.13 -5.37 -2.79
N TRP A 124 -8.62 -4.96 -3.95
CA TRP A 124 -9.10 -3.77 -4.66
C TRP A 124 -10.58 -3.86 -4.99
N ASP A 125 -11.01 -5.01 -5.52
CA ASP A 125 -12.40 -5.22 -5.88
C ASP A 125 -13.30 -5.28 -4.64
N SER A 126 -12.79 -5.83 -3.53
CA SER A 126 -13.51 -5.87 -2.26
C SER A 126 -13.77 -4.44 -1.73
N LEU A 127 -12.78 -3.57 -1.84
CA LEU A 127 -12.93 -2.15 -1.47
C LEU A 127 -13.99 -1.47 -2.33
N HIS A 128 -13.98 -1.70 -3.63
CA HIS A 128 -14.99 -1.15 -4.53
C HIS A 128 -16.40 -1.57 -4.13
N ARG A 129 -16.59 -2.86 -3.83
CA ARG A 129 -17.90 -3.37 -3.41
C ARG A 129 -18.34 -2.75 -2.09
N PHE A 130 -17.41 -2.55 -1.16
CA PHE A 130 -17.71 -1.91 0.11
C PHE A 130 -18.20 -0.47 -0.11
N TRP A 131 -17.47 0.30 -0.91
CA TRP A 131 -17.84 1.69 -1.20
C TRP A 131 -19.14 1.80 -1.99
N ALA A 132 -19.48 0.78 -2.79
CA ALA A 132 -20.75 0.72 -3.52
C ALA A 132 -21.92 0.24 -2.66
N GLY A 133 -21.67 -0.11 -1.38
CA GLY A 133 -22.71 -0.61 -0.49
C GLY A 133 -23.06 -2.08 -0.70
N GLU A 134 -22.25 -2.81 -1.44
CA GLU A 134 -22.51 -4.22 -1.76
C GLU A 134 -21.95 -5.19 -0.74
N ALA A 135 -21.12 -4.70 0.18
CA ALA A 135 -20.53 -5.50 1.23
C ALA A 135 -20.60 -4.74 2.55
N PRO A 136 -20.87 -5.42 3.68
CA PRO A 136 -20.99 -4.74 4.96
C PRO A 136 -19.65 -4.29 5.54
N TYR A 137 -18.55 -4.92 5.14
CA TYR A 137 -17.22 -4.55 5.61
C TYR A 137 -16.17 -5.10 4.65
N VAL A 138 -14.95 -4.54 4.74
CA VAL A 138 -13.81 -4.96 3.93
C VAL A 138 -12.93 -5.88 4.76
N ARG A 139 -12.49 -6.98 4.15
CA ARG A 139 -11.50 -7.86 4.73
C ARG A 139 -10.12 -7.45 4.22
N GLY A 140 -9.10 -7.61 5.05
CA GLY A 140 -7.76 -7.21 4.70
C GLY A 140 -7.10 -8.04 3.61
N VAL A 141 -7.66 -9.18 3.29
CA VAL A 141 -7.08 -10.02 2.25
C VAL A 141 -8.16 -10.49 1.31
#